data_39b52fa0d128de9779dfb927a067d115
#
_entry.id   39b52fa0d128de9779dfb927a067d115
#
_cell.length_a   1.000
_cell.length_b   1.000
_cell.length_c   1.000
_cell.angle_alpha   90.00
_cell.angle_beta   90.00
_cell.angle_gamma   90.00
#
_symmetry.space_group_name_H-M   'P 1'
#
loop_
_entity.id
_entity.type
_entity.pdbx_description
1 polymer ?
#
loop_
_entity_poly.entity_id
_entity_poly.type
_entity_poly.pdbx_seq_one_letter_code
_entity_poly.pdbx_strand_id
1 'polypeptide(L)'
;MINRIQDKKEISKKLKERAIFEGFTIAGIASIPGSSRIKLRNNALERWLSNNHHAEMKWMEAERRRNIGSLFEEAKSVLSVGFAYINSQNNNNNFLKVAKFGQGEDYHKVIHKKLKNIGKWINKEIPDCKWKICVDTSPLLEKAWAEEAGIGWIGKNSNLISRNNGSWFTLGFMILTKDLISDKPHQSLCGKCDICIEHCPTKAIVEPFVIQSDLCIAYHTIENRDKTIPKKIEQNLDGWVAGCDICQDVCPWNKSVPYNNNYETTPKEWIKNLNIESLSWDDKTWKENLQSTTLKRIKPWMWKR
;
A
#
# COMPACT_ATOMS: atom_id res chain seq x y z
N MET A 1 27.38 -26.49 9.09
CA MET A 1 26.06 -25.92 9.41
C MET A 1 26.17 -24.50 9.94
N ILE A 2 27.03 -24.21 10.90
CA ILE A 2 27.22 -22.86 11.51
C ILE A 2 27.58 -21.80 10.45
N ASN A 3 28.53 -22.06 9.55
CA ASN A 3 28.92 -21.10 8.49
C ASN A 3 27.75 -20.75 7.55
N ARG A 4 26.87 -21.69 7.22
CA ARG A 4 25.71 -21.41 6.36
C ARG A 4 24.66 -20.51 7.03
N ILE A 5 24.46 -20.63 8.33
CA ILE A 5 23.53 -19.78 9.09
C ILE A 5 24.09 -18.38 9.23
N GLN A 6 25.39 -18.26 9.49
CA GLN A 6 26.11 -16.99 9.59
C GLN A 6 26.04 -16.22 8.26
N ASP A 7 26.27 -16.91 7.16
CA ASP A 7 26.17 -16.36 5.80
C ASP A 7 24.76 -15.87 5.49
N LYS A 8 23.71 -16.67 5.79
CA LYS A 8 22.31 -16.26 5.63
C LYS A 8 21.97 -15.01 6.44
N LYS A 9 22.44 -14.92 7.70
CA LYS A 9 22.19 -13.78 8.58
C LYS A 9 22.84 -12.51 8.02
N GLU A 10 24.06 -12.60 7.55
CA GLU A 10 24.79 -11.49 6.97
C GLU A 10 24.14 -11.00 5.67
N ILE A 11 23.78 -11.91 4.76
CA ILE A 11 23.09 -11.57 3.51
C ILE A 11 21.74 -10.91 3.81
N SER A 12 20.95 -11.45 4.75
CA SER A 12 19.65 -10.88 5.13
C SER A 12 19.80 -9.45 5.67
N LYS A 13 20.83 -9.21 6.47
CA LYS A 13 21.16 -7.87 6.99
C LYS A 13 21.54 -6.92 5.85
N LYS A 14 22.50 -7.31 5.01
CA LYS A 14 22.97 -6.49 3.87
C LYS A 14 21.84 -6.15 2.89
N LEU A 15 20.94 -7.08 2.65
CA LEU A 15 19.79 -6.87 1.77
C LEU A 15 18.83 -5.81 2.32
N LYS A 16 18.54 -5.84 3.63
CA LYS A 16 17.74 -4.79 4.29
C LYS A 16 18.45 -3.45 4.30
N GLU A 17 19.74 -3.41 4.61
CA GLU A 17 20.55 -2.20 4.55
C GLU A 17 20.58 -1.63 3.13
N ARG A 18 20.68 -2.48 2.11
CA ARG A 18 20.57 -2.07 0.72
C ARG A 18 19.22 -1.45 0.40
N ALA A 19 18.13 -1.99 0.91
CA ALA A 19 16.81 -1.40 0.73
C ALA A 19 16.71 0.01 1.35
N ILE A 20 17.23 0.20 2.55
CA ILE A 20 17.29 1.52 3.18
C ILE A 20 18.17 2.48 2.37
N PHE A 21 19.30 2.03 1.87
CA PHE A 21 20.20 2.83 1.01
C PHE A 21 19.50 3.29 -0.29
N GLU A 22 18.62 2.45 -0.88
CA GLU A 22 17.80 2.83 -2.05
C GLU A 22 16.67 3.80 -1.71
N GLY A 23 16.53 4.18 -0.43
CA GLY A 23 15.58 5.18 0.05
C GLY A 23 14.22 4.61 0.46
N PHE A 24 14.13 3.31 0.75
CA PHE A 24 12.98 2.77 1.47
C PHE A 24 13.07 3.12 2.95
N THR A 25 11.93 3.38 3.57
CA THR A 25 11.85 3.77 5.00
C THR A 25 11.91 2.58 5.94
N ILE A 26 11.49 1.42 5.45
CA ILE A 26 11.44 0.18 6.22
C ILE A 26 11.61 -1.02 5.28
N ALA A 27 12.28 -2.06 5.77
CA ALA A 27 12.47 -3.32 5.07
C ALA A 27 12.39 -4.49 6.03
N GLY A 28 11.81 -5.58 5.58
CA GLY A 28 11.70 -6.83 6.34
C GLY A 28 11.69 -8.04 5.42
N ILE A 29 12.00 -9.20 5.96
CA ILE A 29 12.10 -10.46 5.21
C ILE A 29 11.16 -11.50 5.83
N ALA A 30 10.42 -12.20 4.97
CA ALA A 30 9.65 -13.38 5.34
C ALA A 30 10.10 -14.61 4.55
N SER A 31 10.06 -15.79 5.18
CA SER A 31 10.26 -17.06 4.48
C SER A 31 8.98 -17.49 3.77
N ILE A 32 9.12 -18.23 2.66
CA ILE A 32 8.01 -18.88 1.98
C ILE A 32 8.02 -20.36 2.38
N PRO A 33 6.85 -20.92 2.75
CA PRO A 33 5.48 -20.47 2.48
C PRO A 33 4.86 -19.50 3.51
N GLY A 34 5.62 -18.99 4.46
CA GLY A 34 5.14 -18.16 5.56
C GLY A 34 4.66 -18.97 6.77
N SER A 35 4.24 -18.27 7.82
CA SER A 35 3.71 -18.87 9.05
C SER A 35 2.18 -19.13 8.94
N SER A 36 1.61 -19.64 10.04
CA SER A 36 0.14 -19.77 10.20
C SER A 36 -0.60 -18.43 10.03
N ARG A 37 0.09 -17.32 10.16
CA ARG A 37 -0.47 -15.97 9.92
C ARG A 37 -0.87 -15.77 8.46
N ILE A 38 -0.07 -16.24 7.50
CA ILE A 38 -0.45 -16.18 6.06
C ILE A 38 -1.72 -16.98 5.82
N LYS A 39 -1.86 -18.19 6.43
CA LYS A 39 -3.09 -18.97 6.35
C LYS A 39 -4.29 -18.22 6.95
N LEU A 40 -4.10 -17.56 8.09
CA LEU A 40 -5.14 -16.72 8.71
C LEU A 40 -5.59 -15.59 7.76
N ARG A 41 -4.65 -14.91 7.09
CA ARG A 41 -4.95 -13.84 6.15
C ARG A 41 -5.63 -14.34 4.87
N ASN A 42 -5.26 -15.51 4.38
CA ASN A 42 -5.96 -16.17 3.27
C ASN A 42 -7.43 -16.47 3.66
N ASN A 43 -7.67 -17.04 4.85
CA ASN A 43 -9.03 -17.31 5.32
C ASN A 43 -9.84 -16.02 5.53
N ALA A 44 -9.19 -14.93 5.95
CA ALA A 44 -9.84 -13.62 6.06
C ALA A 44 -10.25 -13.07 4.68
N LEU A 45 -9.40 -13.23 3.66
CA LEU A 45 -9.75 -12.88 2.28
C LEU A 45 -10.95 -13.69 1.79
N GLU A 46 -10.98 -15.01 2.01
CA GLU A 46 -12.12 -15.86 1.60
C GLU A 46 -13.44 -15.40 2.21
N ARG A 47 -13.46 -15.11 3.52
CA ARG A 47 -14.65 -14.57 4.19
C ARG A 47 -15.07 -13.23 3.62
N TRP A 48 -14.10 -12.35 3.33
CA TRP A 48 -14.35 -11.03 2.76
C TRP A 48 -14.97 -11.12 1.35
N LEU A 49 -14.47 -12.06 0.53
CA LEU A 49 -15.00 -12.35 -0.81
C LEU A 49 -16.39 -12.98 -0.72
N SER A 50 -16.61 -13.98 0.15
CA SER A 50 -17.90 -14.66 0.30
C SER A 50 -19.02 -13.73 0.79
N ASN A 51 -18.66 -12.66 1.52
CA ASN A 51 -19.56 -11.60 1.93
C ASN A 51 -19.73 -10.49 0.87
N ASN A 52 -19.18 -10.63 -0.32
CA ASN A 52 -19.18 -9.62 -1.40
C ASN A 52 -18.62 -8.24 -0.98
N HIS A 53 -17.79 -8.19 0.05
CA HIS A 53 -17.22 -6.92 0.53
C HIS A 53 -16.22 -6.27 -0.44
N HIS A 54 -15.79 -6.98 -1.48
CA HIS A 54 -14.90 -6.49 -2.54
C HIS A 54 -15.62 -5.65 -3.60
N ALA A 55 -16.96 -5.60 -3.59
CA ALA A 55 -17.76 -4.92 -4.60
C ALA A 55 -17.35 -5.35 -6.04
N GLU A 56 -17.10 -4.41 -6.96
CA GLU A 56 -16.72 -4.73 -8.34
C GLU A 56 -15.21 -5.04 -8.52
N MET A 57 -14.44 -5.15 -7.44
CA MET A 57 -13.00 -5.47 -7.51
C MET A 57 -12.76 -6.98 -7.73
N LYS A 58 -13.32 -7.55 -8.81
CA LYS A 58 -13.21 -8.99 -9.17
C LYS A 58 -11.77 -9.49 -9.28
N TRP A 59 -10.81 -8.62 -9.54
CA TRP A 59 -9.39 -8.96 -9.52
C TRP A 59 -8.89 -9.43 -8.14
N MET A 60 -9.64 -9.18 -7.06
CA MET A 60 -9.35 -9.72 -5.72
C MET A 60 -9.63 -11.22 -5.61
N GLU A 61 -10.49 -11.78 -6.46
CA GLU A 61 -10.86 -13.20 -6.49
C GLU A 61 -9.75 -14.09 -7.03
N ALA A 62 -8.72 -13.51 -7.70
CA ALA A 62 -7.65 -14.26 -8.33
C ALA A 62 -6.97 -15.22 -7.35
N GLU A 63 -7.04 -16.52 -7.59
CA GLU A 63 -6.50 -17.60 -6.76
C GLU A 63 -5.00 -17.42 -6.47
N ARG A 64 -4.26 -16.88 -7.44
CA ARG A 64 -2.82 -16.59 -7.29
C ARG A 64 -2.48 -15.70 -6.11
N ARG A 65 -3.44 -14.88 -5.61
CA ARG A 65 -3.23 -14.04 -4.42
C ARG A 65 -2.95 -14.84 -3.16
N ARG A 66 -3.48 -16.06 -3.09
CA ARG A 66 -3.37 -16.96 -1.94
C ARG A 66 -2.14 -17.84 -1.98
N ASN A 67 -1.47 -17.93 -3.14
CA ASN A 67 -0.32 -18.80 -3.34
C ASN A 67 0.83 -18.05 -4.01
N ILE A 68 1.77 -17.57 -3.21
CA ILE A 68 2.96 -16.87 -3.72
C ILE A 68 3.84 -17.78 -4.62
N GLY A 69 3.85 -19.09 -4.38
CA GLY A 69 4.57 -20.04 -5.22
C GLY A 69 4.08 -20.07 -6.66
N SER A 70 2.79 -19.75 -6.91
CA SER A 70 2.26 -19.61 -8.26
C SER A 70 2.75 -18.37 -9.00
N LEU A 71 3.32 -17.40 -8.29
CA LEU A 71 3.92 -16.20 -8.86
C LEU A 71 5.39 -16.43 -9.25
N PHE A 72 6.09 -17.29 -8.50
CA PHE A 72 7.50 -17.55 -8.71
C PHE A 72 7.85 -18.91 -8.09
N GLU A 73 8.01 -19.93 -8.93
CA GLU A 73 8.05 -21.36 -8.56
C GLU A 73 9.14 -21.71 -7.54
N GLU A 74 10.35 -21.17 -7.72
CA GLU A 74 11.49 -21.44 -6.85
C GLU A 74 11.56 -20.52 -5.62
N ALA A 75 10.48 -19.82 -5.29
CA ALA A 75 10.46 -18.82 -4.22
C ALA A 75 10.77 -19.42 -2.83
N LYS A 76 11.70 -18.82 -2.10
CA LYS A 76 12.12 -19.21 -0.75
C LYS A 76 11.96 -18.10 0.27
N SER A 77 12.04 -16.84 -0.14
CA SER A 77 11.84 -15.70 0.73
C SER A 77 11.26 -14.50 -0.01
N VAL A 78 10.71 -13.56 0.76
CA VAL A 78 10.18 -12.29 0.30
C VAL A 78 10.87 -11.17 1.05
N LEU A 79 11.51 -10.25 0.33
CA LEU A 79 11.84 -8.94 0.84
C LEU A 79 10.61 -8.06 0.68
N SER A 80 10.09 -7.53 1.77
CA SER A 80 9.02 -6.53 1.81
C SER A 80 9.62 -5.18 2.17
N VAL A 81 9.24 -4.13 1.46
CA VAL A 81 9.72 -2.76 1.69
C VAL A 81 8.57 -1.78 1.78
N GLY A 82 8.73 -0.73 2.59
CA GLY A 82 7.82 0.40 2.66
C GLY A 82 8.49 1.68 2.19
N PHE A 83 7.80 2.42 1.32
CA PHE A 83 8.21 3.73 0.85
C PHE A 83 7.25 4.77 1.41
N ALA A 84 7.71 5.57 2.38
CA ALA A 84 6.89 6.61 3.00
C ALA A 84 6.57 7.70 1.99
N TYR A 85 5.28 8.07 1.93
CA TYR A 85 4.78 9.13 1.04
C TYR A 85 4.32 10.39 1.77
N ILE A 86 4.28 10.38 3.11
CA ILE A 86 3.93 11.59 3.86
C ILE A 86 5.00 12.67 3.68
N ASN A 87 4.58 13.84 3.23
CA ASN A 87 5.46 14.98 2.95
C ASN A 87 4.97 16.18 3.76
N SER A 88 5.88 17.03 4.23
CA SER A 88 5.54 18.24 5.00
C SER A 88 4.68 19.25 4.22
N GLN A 89 4.69 19.16 2.89
CA GLN A 89 3.90 19.97 1.98
C GLN A 89 2.55 19.34 1.62
N ASN A 90 2.21 18.12 2.13
CA ASN A 90 0.88 17.56 1.91
C ASN A 90 -0.16 18.51 2.51
N ASN A 91 -1.10 18.93 1.67
CA ASN A 91 -2.16 19.85 2.04
C ASN A 91 -3.53 19.27 1.64
N ASN A 92 -4.44 19.17 2.60
CA ASN A 92 -5.84 18.81 2.38
C ASN A 92 -6.79 19.97 2.77
N ASN A 93 -6.26 21.22 2.86
CA ASN A 93 -7.06 22.39 3.19
C ASN A 93 -7.82 22.94 1.97
N ASN A 94 -7.62 22.37 0.79
CA ASN A 94 -8.39 22.71 -0.39
C ASN A 94 -9.83 22.18 -0.25
N PHE A 95 -10.77 22.83 -0.91
CA PHE A 95 -12.15 22.35 -1.00
C PHE A 95 -12.21 20.94 -1.59
N LEU A 96 -11.42 20.69 -2.66
CA LEU A 96 -11.24 19.35 -3.22
C LEU A 96 -10.03 18.68 -2.61
N LYS A 97 -10.19 17.41 -2.22
CA LYS A 97 -9.18 16.63 -1.49
C LYS A 97 -8.73 15.41 -2.31
N VAL A 98 -7.42 15.18 -2.31
CA VAL A 98 -6.77 14.01 -2.89
C VAL A 98 -5.99 13.29 -1.79
N ALA A 99 -6.15 11.98 -1.68
CA ALA A 99 -5.41 11.18 -0.71
C ALA A 99 -3.89 11.34 -0.92
N LYS A 100 -3.15 11.43 0.17
CA LYS A 100 -1.72 11.79 0.19
C LYS A 100 -0.85 10.88 -0.66
N PHE A 101 -1.19 9.58 -0.77
CA PHE A 101 -0.46 8.64 -1.62
C PHE A 101 -0.48 9.00 -3.10
N GLY A 102 -1.49 9.75 -3.55
CA GLY A 102 -1.70 10.17 -4.94
C GLY A 102 -1.14 11.56 -5.27
N GLN A 103 -0.57 12.29 -4.31
CA GLN A 103 -0.16 13.67 -4.50
C GLN A 103 1.22 13.82 -5.16
N GLY A 104 2.12 12.83 -4.98
CA GLY A 104 3.48 12.84 -5.53
C GLY A 104 3.61 12.14 -6.89
N GLU A 105 4.81 11.66 -7.16
CA GLU A 105 5.11 10.82 -8.32
C GLU A 105 4.37 9.47 -8.26
N ASP A 106 4.22 8.82 -9.42
CA ASP A 106 3.67 7.46 -9.48
C ASP A 106 4.54 6.48 -8.69
N TYR A 107 4.10 6.12 -7.47
CA TYR A 107 4.87 5.25 -6.58
C TYR A 107 5.17 3.87 -7.19
N HIS A 108 4.34 3.38 -8.10
CA HIS A 108 4.62 2.13 -8.81
C HIS A 108 5.94 2.22 -9.56
N LYS A 109 6.17 3.32 -10.26
CA LYS A 109 7.43 3.55 -11.01
C LYS A 109 8.60 3.78 -10.07
N VAL A 110 8.39 4.56 -9.00
CA VAL A 110 9.41 4.88 -8.01
C VAL A 110 9.91 3.60 -7.32
N ILE A 111 8.99 2.82 -6.75
CA ILE A 111 9.30 1.57 -6.04
C ILE A 111 9.94 0.55 -7.00
N HIS A 112 9.36 0.36 -8.18
CA HIS A 112 9.90 -0.57 -9.17
C HIS A 112 11.35 -0.22 -9.57
N LYS A 113 11.65 1.06 -9.79
CA LYS A 113 13.01 1.54 -10.09
C LYS A 113 13.98 1.23 -8.95
N LYS A 114 13.60 1.53 -7.70
CA LYS A 114 14.41 1.28 -6.52
C LYS A 114 14.63 -0.23 -6.30
N LEU A 115 13.60 -1.05 -6.42
CA LEU A 115 13.71 -2.52 -6.33
C LEU A 115 14.58 -3.09 -7.46
N LYS A 116 14.52 -2.53 -8.68
CA LYS A 116 15.40 -2.93 -9.78
C LYS A 116 16.88 -2.68 -9.46
N ASN A 117 17.20 -1.60 -8.74
CA ASN A 117 18.57 -1.34 -8.29
C ASN A 117 19.01 -2.38 -7.24
N ILE A 118 18.12 -2.77 -6.32
CA ILE A 118 18.37 -3.88 -5.39
C ILE A 118 18.62 -5.18 -6.17
N GLY A 119 17.82 -5.46 -7.20
CA GLY A 119 18.00 -6.64 -8.06
C GLY A 119 19.37 -6.67 -8.75
N LYS A 120 19.85 -5.53 -9.25
CA LYS A 120 21.21 -5.43 -9.81
C LYS A 120 22.28 -5.72 -8.76
N TRP A 121 22.08 -5.23 -7.54
CA TRP A 121 22.99 -5.51 -6.41
C TRP A 121 22.97 -7.01 -6.06
N ILE A 122 21.78 -7.65 -6.00
CA ILE A 122 21.64 -9.09 -5.76
C ILE A 122 22.41 -9.89 -6.81
N ASN A 123 22.28 -9.56 -8.09
CA ASN A 123 22.98 -10.28 -9.17
C ASN A 123 24.49 -10.25 -8.99
N LYS A 124 25.04 -9.20 -8.36
CA LYS A 124 26.48 -9.05 -8.09
C LYS A 124 26.92 -9.75 -6.81
N GLU A 125 26.16 -9.59 -5.73
CA GLU A 125 26.59 -9.99 -4.38
C GLU A 125 26.06 -11.36 -3.94
N ILE A 126 25.01 -11.86 -4.60
CA ILE A 126 24.34 -13.12 -4.26
C ILE A 126 24.19 -13.96 -5.54
N PRO A 127 25.25 -14.64 -5.98
CA PRO A 127 25.21 -15.49 -7.16
C PRO A 127 24.06 -16.51 -7.09
N ASP A 128 23.46 -16.83 -8.23
CA ASP A 128 22.38 -17.81 -8.39
C ASP A 128 21.04 -17.45 -7.69
N CYS A 129 20.92 -16.22 -7.17
CA CYS A 129 19.66 -15.73 -6.63
C CYS A 129 18.81 -15.09 -7.74
N LYS A 130 17.76 -15.77 -8.14
CA LYS A 130 16.74 -15.19 -9.02
C LYS A 130 15.77 -14.35 -8.18
N TRP A 131 15.16 -13.34 -8.80
CA TRP A 131 14.22 -12.46 -8.12
C TRP A 131 13.09 -11.98 -9.03
N LYS A 132 11.95 -11.65 -8.42
CA LYS A 132 10.78 -11.08 -9.08
C LYS A 132 10.25 -9.91 -8.27
N ILE A 133 10.04 -8.77 -8.93
CA ILE A 133 9.44 -7.57 -8.32
C ILE A 133 7.92 -7.66 -8.38
N CYS A 134 7.26 -7.29 -7.28
CA CYS A 134 5.81 -7.14 -7.16
C CYS A 134 5.50 -5.78 -6.53
N VAL A 135 4.67 -4.99 -7.19
CA VAL A 135 4.19 -3.69 -6.70
C VAL A 135 2.73 -3.55 -7.13
N ASP A 136 1.80 -3.49 -6.21
CA ASP A 136 0.36 -3.24 -6.37
C ASP A 136 -0.37 -4.15 -7.39
N THR A 137 -0.02 -4.07 -8.65
CA THR A 137 -0.70 -4.80 -9.74
C THR A 137 -0.44 -6.30 -9.75
N SER A 138 0.54 -6.78 -9.01
CA SER A 138 0.81 -8.21 -8.86
C SER A 138 -0.24 -8.87 -7.96
N PRO A 139 -0.70 -10.10 -8.28
CA PRO A 139 -1.68 -10.80 -7.45
C PRO A 139 -1.01 -11.38 -6.18
N LEU A 140 -0.56 -10.51 -5.29
CA LEU A 140 0.05 -10.80 -4.00
C LEU A 140 -0.83 -10.23 -2.88
N LEU A 141 -0.95 -10.90 -1.74
CA LEU A 141 -1.52 -10.34 -0.53
C LEU A 141 -0.48 -9.46 0.17
N GLU A 142 -0.23 -8.28 -0.37
CA GLU A 142 0.86 -7.39 0.01
C GLU A 142 0.90 -7.11 1.51
N LYS A 143 -0.21 -6.68 2.11
CA LYS A 143 -0.26 -6.36 3.54
C LYS A 143 0.01 -7.60 4.42
N ALA A 144 -0.44 -8.78 4.00
CA ALA A 144 -0.19 -10.03 4.72
C ALA A 144 1.30 -10.39 4.71
N TRP A 145 1.96 -10.30 3.56
CA TRP A 145 3.39 -10.58 3.44
C TRP A 145 4.26 -9.52 4.11
N ALA A 146 3.84 -8.25 4.10
CA ALA A 146 4.53 -7.20 4.84
C ALA A 146 4.38 -7.36 6.36
N GLU A 147 3.21 -7.80 6.86
CA GLU A 147 3.00 -8.16 8.25
C GLU A 147 3.86 -9.37 8.65
N GLU A 148 3.91 -10.40 7.80
CA GLU A 148 4.76 -11.59 8.00
C GLU A 148 6.25 -11.24 8.03
N ALA A 149 6.69 -10.28 7.21
CA ALA A 149 8.05 -9.76 7.17
C ALA A 149 8.39 -8.78 8.32
N GLY A 150 7.49 -8.59 9.28
CA GLY A 150 7.76 -7.73 10.43
C GLY A 150 7.78 -6.22 10.16
N ILE A 151 7.22 -5.76 9.04
CA ILE A 151 7.12 -4.31 8.74
C ILE A 151 6.16 -3.62 9.71
N GLY A 152 5.09 -4.30 10.10
CA GLY A 152 4.07 -3.76 10.99
C GLY A 152 2.94 -4.75 11.24
N TRP A 153 1.78 -4.26 11.58
CA TRP A 153 0.56 -5.05 11.76
C TRP A 153 -0.58 -4.47 10.92
N ILE A 154 -1.53 -5.32 10.53
CA ILE A 154 -2.75 -4.84 9.90
C ILE A 154 -3.64 -4.23 10.99
N GLY A 155 -3.96 -2.93 10.85
CA GLY A 155 -4.81 -2.18 11.78
C GLY A 155 -6.30 -2.43 11.58
N LYS A 156 -7.14 -1.96 12.54
CA LYS A 156 -8.61 -2.08 12.44
C LYS A 156 -9.18 -1.39 11.20
N ASN A 157 -8.49 -0.41 10.63
CA ASN A 157 -8.82 0.24 9.35
C ASN A 157 -8.27 -0.50 8.13
N SER A 158 -7.82 -1.74 8.28
CA SER A 158 -7.22 -2.59 7.23
C SER A 158 -5.96 -2.04 6.56
N ASN A 159 -5.37 -0.95 7.06
CA ASN A 159 -4.05 -0.49 6.63
C ASN A 159 -2.94 -1.23 7.40
N LEU A 160 -1.79 -1.37 6.76
CA LEU A 160 -0.59 -1.81 7.47
C LEU A 160 -0.03 -0.62 8.27
N ILE A 161 0.23 -0.83 9.56
CA ILE A 161 0.72 0.20 10.48
C ILE A 161 2.08 -0.24 11.01
N SER A 162 3.08 0.61 10.87
CA SER A 162 4.41 0.45 11.46
C SER A 162 4.52 1.30 12.71
N ARG A 163 5.21 0.80 13.73
CA ARG A 163 5.39 1.49 15.00
C ARG A 163 6.00 2.89 14.84
N ASN A 164 6.99 3.02 13.96
CA ASN A 164 7.76 4.25 13.79
C ASN A 164 7.34 5.08 12.57
N ASN A 165 6.60 4.49 11.62
CA ASN A 165 6.27 5.12 10.35
C ASN A 165 4.75 5.27 10.14
N GLY A 166 3.93 4.93 11.15
CA GLY A 166 2.48 4.95 10.99
C GLY A 166 2.00 4.07 9.85
N SER A 167 1.04 4.54 9.06
CA SER A 167 0.54 3.86 7.86
C SER A 167 0.80 4.64 6.56
N TRP A 168 1.58 5.71 6.61
CA TRP A 168 1.84 6.61 5.49
C TRP A 168 2.94 6.11 4.56
N PHE A 169 2.85 4.85 4.12
CA PHE A 169 3.79 4.26 3.17
C PHE A 169 3.09 3.31 2.20
N THR A 170 3.61 3.24 0.99
CA THR A 170 3.26 2.25 -0.03
C THR A 170 4.21 1.07 0.06
N LEU A 171 3.76 -0.10 -0.43
CA LEU A 171 4.50 -1.35 -0.32
C LEU A 171 5.15 -1.73 -1.66
N GLY A 172 6.26 -2.44 -1.54
CA GLY A 172 6.90 -3.13 -2.64
C GLY A 172 7.51 -4.43 -2.17
N PHE A 173 7.66 -5.39 -3.08
CA PHE A 173 8.12 -6.74 -2.76
C PHE A 173 9.11 -7.24 -3.78
N MET A 174 10.05 -8.03 -3.30
CA MET A 174 10.93 -8.82 -4.13
C MET A 174 10.90 -10.27 -3.65
N ILE A 175 10.37 -11.15 -4.49
CA ILE A 175 10.35 -12.59 -4.25
C ILE A 175 11.69 -13.14 -4.68
N LEU A 176 12.32 -13.98 -3.85
CA LEU A 176 13.71 -14.43 -4.01
C LEU A 176 13.80 -15.96 -3.97
N THR A 177 14.69 -16.54 -4.78
CA THR A 177 15.00 -17.98 -4.72
C THR A 177 16.04 -18.30 -3.63
N LYS A 178 16.58 -17.28 -2.96
CA LYS A 178 17.51 -17.45 -1.83
C LYS A 178 16.75 -17.63 -0.54
N ASP A 179 17.15 -18.63 0.24
CA ASP A 179 16.64 -18.84 1.60
C ASP A 179 17.36 -17.89 2.57
N LEU A 180 16.59 -16.97 3.18
CA LEU A 180 17.06 -15.89 4.05
C LEU A 180 16.50 -16.02 5.46
N ILE A 181 17.08 -15.30 6.41
CA ILE A 181 16.56 -15.22 7.78
C ILE A 181 15.36 -14.31 7.82
N SER A 182 14.21 -14.84 8.27
CA SER A 182 12.98 -14.08 8.44
C SER A 182 13.05 -13.16 9.64
N ASP A 183 12.44 -11.99 9.50
CA ASP A 183 12.10 -11.13 10.62
C ASP A 183 10.86 -11.64 11.35
N LYS A 184 10.65 -11.18 12.58
CA LYS A 184 9.49 -11.61 13.39
C LYS A 184 8.30 -10.67 13.12
N PRO A 185 7.09 -11.22 12.87
CA PRO A 185 5.89 -10.41 12.74
C PRO A 185 5.58 -9.61 14.02
N HIS A 186 5.04 -8.41 13.86
CA HIS A 186 4.54 -7.62 14.97
C HIS A 186 3.20 -8.15 15.51
N GLN A 187 2.96 -7.95 16.80
CA GLN A 187 1.61 -8.05 17.34
C GLN A 187 0.81 -6.78 16.99
N SER A 188 -0.52 -6.90 16.89
CA SER A 188 -1.38 -5.74 16.71
C SER A 188 -1.33 -4.83 17.94
N LEU A 189 -1.08 -3.55 17.71
CA LEU A 189 -1.05 -2.51 18.75
C LEU A 189 -2.29 -1.60 18.72
N CYS A 190 -3.35 -1.96 18.00
CA CYS A 190 -4.63 -1.22 18.02
C CYS A 190 -5.33 -1.34 19.38
N GLY A 191 -5.20 -2.46 20.08
CA GLY A 191 -5.82 -2.68 21.38
C GLY A 191 -7.32 -2.37 21.38
N LYS A 192 -7.78 -1.56 22.34
CA LYS A 192 -9.17 -1.11 22.49
C LYS A 192 -9.52 0.13 21.64
N CYS A 193 -8.56 0.69 20.88
CA CYS A 193 -8.80 1.89 20.07
C CYS A 193 -9.70 1.60 18.88
N ASP A 194 -10.78 2.34 18.72
CA ASP A 194 -11.77 2.25 17.63
C ASP A 194 -11.97 3.58 16.89
N ILE A 195 -11.08 4.55 17.07
CA ILE A 195 -11.19 5.93 16.54
C ILE A 195 -11.40 5.90 15.00
N CYS A 196 -10.69 5.05 14.26
CA CYS A 196 -10.85 4.98 12.80
C CYS A 196 -12.23 4.43 12.37
N ILE A 197 -12.85 3.55 13.18
CA ILE A 197 -14.19 3.01 12.95
C ILE A 197 -15.22 4.10 13.20
N GLU A 198 -15.10 4.81 14.33
CA GLU A 198 -16.02 5.89 14.74
C GLU A 198 -16.02 7.04 13.75
N HIS A 199 -14.85 7.43 13.22
CA HIS A 199 -14.68 8.59 12.33
C HIS A 199 -14.93 8.25 10.85
N CYS A 200 -15.15 7.00 10.47
CA CYS A 200 -15.51 6.68 9.09
C CYS A 200 -16.92 7.24 8.77
N PRO A 201 -17.04 8.26 7.89
CA PRO A 201 -18.32 8.96 7.69
C PRO A 201 -19.38 8.07 7.07
N THR A 202 -18.96 7.10 6.27
CA THR A 202 -19.85 6.16 5.57
C THR A 202 -20.00 4.82 6.30
N LYS A 203 -19.29 4.64 7.44
CA LYS A 203 -19.24 3.39 8.21
C LYS A 203 -18.76 2.19 7.38
N ALA A 204 -17.78 2.43 6.49
CA ALA A 204 -17.21 1.39 5.64
C ALA A 204 -16.38 0.35 6.42
N ILE A 205 -15.86 0.68 7.61
CA ILE A 205 -15.21 -0.27 8.51
C ILE A 205 -16.30 -0.94 9.32
N VAL A 206 -16.86 -2.02 8.78
CA VAL A 206 -18.08 -2.67 9.34
C VAL A 206 -17.79 -3.47 10.61
N GLU A 207 -16.56 -3.94 10.75
CA GLU A 207 -16.00 -4.54 11.96
C GLU A 207 -14.49 -4.36 11.97
N PRO A 208 -13.79 -4.52 13.09
CA PRO A 208 -12.33 -4.42 13.14
C PRO A 208 -11.68 -5.26 12.05
N PHE A 209 -10.78 -4.64 11.25
CA PHE A 209 -10.03 -5.25 10.15
C PHE A 209 -10.82 -5.54 8.86
N VAL A 210 -12.11 -5.22 8.81
CA VAL A 210 -12.98 -5.51 7.66
C VAL A 210 -13.55 -4.22 7.08
N ILE A 211 -13.22 -3.96 5.81
CA ILE A 211 -13.81 -2.86 5.05
C ILE A 211 -14.78 -3.42 4.04
N GLN A 212 -16.02 -2.93 4.06
CA GLN A 212 -16.99 -3.14 3.00
C GLN A 212 -16.75 -2.08 1.92
N SER A 213 -16.27 -2.49 0.75
CA SER A 213 -15.74 -1.56 -0.25
C SER A 213 -16.78 -0.64 -0.85
N ASP A 214 -17.99 -1.12 -1.09
CA ASP A 214 -19.12 -0.33 -1.61
C ASP A 214 -19.65 0.74 -0.61
N LEU A 215 -19.13 0.76 0.61
CA LEU A 215 -19.32 1.85 1.57
C LEU A 215 -18.10 2.79 1.64
N CYS A 216 -16.95 2.42 1.06
CA CYS A 216 -15.72 3.18 1.21
C CYS A 216 -15.60 4.31 0.18
N ILE A 217 -15.38 5.54 0.62
CA ILE A 217 -15.14 6.71 -0.27
C ILE A 217 -13.98 6.42 -1.23
N ALA A 218 -12.89 5.83 -0.76
CA ALA A 218 -11.73 5.53 -1.61
C ALA A 218 -12.09 4.55 -2.74
N TYR A 219 -12.94 3.56 -2.49
CA TYR A 219 -13.45 2.68 -3.54
C TYR A 219 -14.22 3.45 -4.60
N HIS A 220 -15.14 4.30 -4.19
CA HIS A 220 -15.97 5.05 -5.13
C HIS A 220 -15.15 6.06 -5.95
N THR A 221 -14.15 6.68 -5.37
CA THR A 221 -13.36 7.72 -6.04
C THR A 221 -12.19 7.17 -6.87
N ILE A 222 -11.80 5.89 -6.68
CA ILE A 222 -10.65 5.29 -7.39
C ILE A 222 -11.07 4.07 -8.21
N GLU A 223 -11.84 3.13 -7.65
CA GLU A 223 -12.09 1.81 -8.25
C GLU A 223 -13.43 1.71 -8.97
N ASN A 224 -14.49 2.26 -8.38
CA ASN A 224 -15.83 2.19 -8.96
C ASN A 224 -15.89 2.85 -10.33
N ARG A 225 -16.39 2.10 -11.34
CA ARG A 225 -16.54 2.56 -12.74
C ARG A 225 -17.98 2.91 -13.10
N ASP A 226 -18.92 2.88 -12.18
CA ASP A 226 -20.27 3.35 -12.42
C ASP A 226 -20.30 4.87 -12.59
N LYS A 227 -21.20 5.36 -13.45
CA LYS A 227 -21.36 6.81 -13.68
C LYS A 227 -21.91 7.54 -12.45
N THR A 228 -22.63 6.82 -11.60
CA THR A 228 -23.26 7.36 -10.39
C THR A 228 -22.73 6.61 -9.17
N ILE A 229 -22.80 7.25 -8.01
CA ILE A 229 -22.48 6.64 -6.72
C ILE A 229 -23.71 6.74 -5.81
N PRO A 230 -23.86 5.85 -4.80
CA PRO A 230 -24.99 5.91 -3.88
C PRO A 230 -25.07 7.27 -3.19
N LYS A 231 -26.29 7.83 -3.06
CA LYS A 231 -26.52 9.14 -2.39
C LYS A 231 -25.88 9.25 -1.02
N LYS A 232 -25.90 8.17 -0.24
CA LYS A 232 -25.22 8.13 1.06
C LYS A 232 -23.73 8.38 0.97
N ILE A 233 -23.07 7.92 -0.09
CA ILE A 233 -21.63 8.15 -0.32
C ILE A 233 -21.42 9.59 -0.79
N GLU A 234 -22.20 10.04 -1.78
CA GLU A 234 -22.15 11.39 -2.33
C GLU A 234 -22.25 12.46 -1.24
N GLN A 235 -23.20 12.33 -0.33
CA GLN A 235 -23.42 13.23 0.80
C GLN A 235 -22.26 13.24 1.82
N ASN A 236 -21.39 12.24 1.81
CA ASN A 236 -20.29 12.07 2.75
C ASN A 236 -18.90 12.19 2.08
N LEU A 237 -18.82 12.61 0.83
CA LEU A 237 -17.54 12.78 0.13
C LEU A 237 -16.65 13.84 0.77
N ASP A 238 -17.22 14.86 1.39
CA ASP A 238 -16.48 15.94 2.08
C ASP A 238 -15.30 16.47 1.23
N GLY A 239 -15.55 16.64 -0.08
CA GLY A 239 -14.55 17.13 -1.04
C GLY A 239 -13.53 16.09 -1.51
N TRP A 240 -13.57 14.83 -1.07
CA TRP A 240 -12.68 13.77 -1.57
C TRP A 240 -13.01 13.40 -3.00
N VAL A 241 -12.12 13.73 -3.93
CA VAL A 241 -12.26 13.41 -5.37
C VAL A 241 -11.37 12.23 -5.80
N ALA A 242 -10.34 11.89 -5.02
CA ALA A 242 -9.46 10.76 -5.28
C ALA A 242 -8.89 10.16 -3.99
N GLY A 243 -9.39 9.00 -3.61
CA GLY A 243 -9.03 8.35 -2.33
C GLY A 243 -9.72 8.99 -1.13
N CYS A 244 -9.32 8.57 0.06
CA CYS A 244 -9.79 9.12 1.34
C CYS A 244 -8.79 8.76 2.43
N ASP A 245 -8.35 9.74 3.21
CA ASP A 245 -7.36 9.52 4.28
C ASP A 245 -7.96 9.58 5.69
N ILE A 246 -9.28 9.78 5.86
CA ILE A 246 -9.91 10.04 7.16
C ILE A 246 -9.51 8.99 8.21
N CYS A 247 -9.60 7.69 7.90
CA CYS A 247 -9.26 6.63 8.84
C CYS A 247 -7.75 6.57 9.18
N GLN A 248 -6.90 7.13 8.33
CA GLN A 248 -5.46 7.28 8.58
C GLN A 248 -5.15 8.57 9.36
N ASP A 249 -5.79 9.68 9.01
CA ASP A 249 -5.57 10.98 9.67
C ASP A 249 -5.92 10.94 11.16
N VAL A 250 -6.99 10.22 11.53
CA VAL A 250 -7.41 10.09 12.94
C VAL A 250 -6.62 9.03 13.72
N CYS A 251 -5.79 8.23 13.05
CA CYS A 251 -5.05 7.15 13.68
C CYS A 251 -3.95 7.70 14.60
N PRO A 252 -3.91 7.34 15.90
CA PRO A 252 -2.87 7.81 16.81
C PRO A 252 -1.45 7.49 16.36
N TRP A 253 -1.26 6.38 15.65
CA TRP A 253 0.04 5.96 15.13
C TRP A 253 0.57 6.84 14.00
N ASN A 254 -0.27 7.69 13.43
CA ASN A 254 0.08 8.62 12.35
C ASN A 254 0.42 10.05 12.83
N LYS A 255 0.27 10.34 14.14
CA LYS A 255 0.42 11.71 14.67
C LYS A 255 1.86 12.23 14.70
N SER A 256 2.85 11.33 14.82
CA SER A 256 4.25 11.70 15.02
C SER A 256 5.19 10.90 14.12
N VAL A 257 4.82 10.76 12.86
CA VAL A 257 5.65 10.08 11.87
C VAL A 257 6.62 11.05 11.18
N PRO A 258 7.84 10.62 10.86
CA PRO A 258 8.78 11.45 10.12
C PRO A 258 8.29 11.71 8.69
N TYR A 259 8.44 12.94 8.23
CA TYR A 259 8.17 13.29 6.83
C TYR A 259 9.25 12.74 5.90
N ASN A 260 8.83 12.32 4.72
CA ASN A 260 9.70 12.00 3.61
C ASN A 260 9.61 13.14 2.58
N ASN A 261 10.54 14.09 2.65
CA ASN A 261 10.54 15.28 1.81
C ASN A 261 11.37 15.11 0.51
N ASN A 262 11.47 13.88 0.01
CA ASN A 262 12.10 13.61 -1.27
C ASN A 262 11.24 14.17 -2.42
N TYR A 263 11.87 14.42 -3.57
CA TYR A 263 11.14 14.96 -4.74
C TYR A 263 10.02 14.03 -5.21
N GLU A 264 10.17 12.70 -5.06
CA GLU A 264 9.15 11.73 -5.46
C GLU A 264 7.86 11.84 -4.65
N THR A 265 7.95 12.36 -3.42
CA THR A 265 6.80 12.51 -2.50
C THR A 265 6.25 13.93 -2.46
N THR A 266 6.97 14.89 -3.06
CA THR A 266 6.54 16.27 -3.11
C THR A 266 5.23 16.39 -3.90
N PRO A 267 4.17 17.00 -3.32
CA PRO A 267 2.90 17.20 -4.02
C PRO A 267 3.10 17.94 -5.34
N LYS A 268 2.45 17.43 -6.39
CA LYS A 268 2.45 18.06 -7.71
C LYS A 268 1.83 19.45 -7.63
N GLU A 269 2.26 20.36 -8.52
CA GLU A 269 1.80 21.74 -8.51
C GLU A 269 0.26 21.86 -8.65
N TRP A 270 -0.35 21.00 -9.47
CA TRP A 270 -1.80 20.99 -9.61
C TRP A 270 -2.55 20.62 -8.32
N ILE A 271 -1.93 19.86 -7.40
CA ILE A 271 -2.50 19.55 -6.07
C ILE A 271 -2.60 20.83 -5.23
N LYS A 272 -1.59 21.70 -5.29
CA LYS A 272 -1.58 22.96 -4.54
C LYS A 272 -2.66 23.92 -5.03
N ASN A 273 -2.97 23.86 -6.33
CA ASN A 273 -3.93 24.72 -7.02
C ASN A 273 -5.30 24.06 -7.22
N LEU A 274 -5.53 22.89 -6.60
CA LEU A 274 -6.78 22.14 -6.77
C LEU A 274 -7.97 22.90 -6.14
N ASN A 275 -8.97 23.18 -6.97
CA ASN A 275 -10.17 23.95 -6.60
C ASN A 275 -11.40 23.44 -7.37
N ILE A 276 -12.55 24.07 -7.18
CA ILE A 276 -13.81 23.68 -7.81
C ILE A 276 -13.74 23.75 -9.35
N GLU A 277 -12.96 24.66 -9.91
CA GLU A 277 -12.79 24.82 -11.36
C GLU A 277 -12.05 23.61 -11.96
N SER A 278 -11.25 22.91 -11.15
CA SER A 278 -10.54 21.69 -11.56
C SER A 278 -11.50 20.56 -11.97
N LEU A 279 -12.75 20.59 -11.50
CA LEU A 279 -13.80 19.65 -11.94
C LEU A 279 -14.16 19.82 -13.42
N SER A 280 -13.87 20.98 -14.00
CA SER A 280 -14.15 21.33 -15.39
C SER A 280 -12.96 21.15 -16.32
N TRP A 281 -11.84 20.59 -15.87
CA TRP A 281 -10.69 20.34 -16.73
C TRP A 281 -11.09 19.53 -17.97
N ASP A 282 -10.59 19.96 -19.12
CA ASP A 282 -10.68 19.21 -20.37
C ASP A 282 -9.74 17.98 -20.33
N ASP A 283 -9.89 17.11 -21.32
CA ASP A 283 -9.10 15.87 -21.39
C ASP A 283 -7.59 16.14 -21.53
N LYS A 284 -7.20 17.26 -22.12
CA LYS A 284 -5.80 17.65 -22.29
C LYS A 284 -5.20 18.05 -20.94
N THR A 285 -5.83 19.00 -20.25
CA THR A 285 -5.42 19.46 -18.93
C THR A 285 -5.41 18.31 -17.91
N TRP A 286 -6.43 17.46 -17.96
CA TRP A 286 -6.51 16.25 -17.15
C TRP A 286 -5.30 15.34 -17.36
N LYS A 287 -4.98 15.03 -18.62
CA LYS A 287 -3.87 14.16 -18.96
C LYS A 287 -2.53 14.77 -18.55
N GLU A 288 -2.30 16.04 -18.80
CA GLU A 288 -1.07 16.74 -18.40
C GLU A 288 -0.85 16.68 -16.89
N ASN A 289 -1.86 16.91 -16.09
CA ASN A 289 -1.77 16.92 -14.64
C ASN A 289 -1.63 15.51 -14.03
N LEU A 290 -2.39 14.53 -14.48
CA LEU A 290 -2.45 13.20 -13.82
C LEU A 290 -1.50 12.15 -14.40
N GLN A 291 -0.96 12.36 -15.61
CA GLN A 291 -0.18 11.33 -16.33
C GLN A 291 1.05 10.82 -15.55
N SER A 292 1.70 11.69 -14.77
CA SER A 292 2.89 11.35 -13.99
C SER A 292 2.57 10.78 -12.60
N THR A 293 1.29 10.75 -12.21
CA THR A 293 0.84 10.31 -10.89
C THR A 293 0.21 8.92 -10.95
N THR A 294 0.01 8.30 -9.79
CA THR A 294 -0.75 7.06 -9.65
C THR A 294 -2.23 7.24 -10.03
N LEU A 295 -2.74 8.48 -10.04
CA LEU A 295 -4.14 8.82 -10.32
C LEU A 295 -4.50 8.83 -11.81
N LYS A 296 -3.54 8.63 -12.72
CA LYS A 296 -3.76 8.55 -14.19
C LYS A 296 -4.86 7.56 -14.63
N ARG A 297 -5.20 6.58 -13.77
CA ARG A 297 -6.26 5.60 -14.01
C ARG A 297 -7.67 6.14 -13.75
N ILE A 298 -7.80 7.22 -13.00
CA ILE A 298 -9.07 7.90 -12.73
C ILE A 298 -9.50 8.61 -14.01
N LYS A 299 -10.79 8.67 -14.29
CA LYS A 299 -11.34 9.33 -15.46
C LYS A 299 -11.93 10.69 -15.08
N PRO A 300 -11.91 11.70 -15.99
CA PRO A 300 -12.42 13.05 -15.69
C PRO A 300 -13.83 13.05 -15.11
N TRP A 301 -14.72 12.22 -15.66
CA TRP A 301 -16.11 12.11 -15.19
C TRP A 301 -16.26 11.58 -13.76
N MET A 302 -15.25 10.88 -13.24
CA MET A 302 -15.28 10.36 -11.85
C MET A 302 -15.16 11.48 -10.81
N TRP A 303 -14.58 12.62 -11.16
CA TRP A 303 -14.49 13.80 -10.28
C TRP A 303 -15.78 14.61 -10.25
N LYS A 304 -16.66 14.41 -11.24
CA LYS A 304 -17.89 15.21 -11.44
C LYS A 304 -19.14 14.55 -10.84
N ARG A 305 -18.98 13.43 -10.18
CA ARG A 305 -20.09 12.66 -9.60
C ARG A 305 -20.17 12.79 -8.09
#